data_7febcff8fb3e876116e24ef80a7f38e6
#
_entry.id   7febcff8fb3e876116e24ef80a7f38e6
#
_cell.length_a   1.000
_cell.length_b   1.000
_cell.length_c   1.000
_cell.angle_alpha   90.00
_cell.angle_beta   90.00
_cell.angle_gamma   90.00
#
_symmetry.space_group_name_H-M   'P 1'
#
loop_
_entity.id
_entity.type
_entity.pdbx_description
1 polymer ?
#
loop_
_entity_poly.entity_id
_entity_poly.type
_entity_poly.pdbx_seq_one_letter_code
_entity_poly.pdbx_strand_id
1 'polypeptide(L)'
;MFWFIGLGIFLLFLIYIFKLANYYPKNIELQADPSLFGTTFSTKFSRELGLDWQEVYLATVDDLGAKQIRIPVYWDEIEKEEGIFDFTDYDYILAEGGKRDVKFIMSIGRRIPRWPECHAPAWINLKSDIGARVATLKMIKEVVNRYKDNPNIEYWQVENEAFLGTFGVCPSFDSGFLEQEVGIVRSLDSRKIIVTASGELGTWSREAKIGDIFGSTLYRTVYNSWFGFLKYPFPTSYYTWKAKLAGIKPENFMVAELQTEPWVAQGNMTQLTEKQIKRSMSIDQFKANIQYAINLKPERIYFWGSEWWYFQKKFGNPEYWRIASELFKPSVKN
;
A
#
# COMPACT_ATOMS: atom_id res chain seq x y z
N MET A 1 12.94 14.58 -46.74
CA MET A 1 14.18 14.14 -46.04
C MET A 1 14.18 14.49 -44.56
N PHE A 2 13.95 15.72 -44.14
CA PHE A 2 13.94 16.15 -42.72
C PHE A 2 12.90 15.43 -41.83
N TRP A 3 11.71 15.14 -42.36
CA TRP A 3 10.65 14.42 -41.64
C TRP A 3 11.04 12.98 -41.25
N PHE A 4 11.77 12.26 -42.12
CA PHE A 4 12.24 10.90 -41.84
C PHE A 4 13.38 10.90 -40.80
N ILE A 5 14.22 11.93 -40.78
CA ILE A 5 15.29 12.09 -39.82
C ILE A 5 14.67 12.38 -38.42
N GLY A 6 13.67 13.27 -38.34
CA GLY A 6 12.95 13.57 -37.13
C GLY A 6 12.23 12.36 -36.51
N LEU A 7 11.55 11.57 -37.37
CA LEU A 7 10.89 10.33 -36.96
C LEU A 7 11.89 9.29 -36.43
N GLY A 8 13.06 9.15 -37.14
CA GLY A 8 14.13 8.25 -36.68
C GLY A 8 14.71 8.62 -35.32
N ILE A 9 14.98 9.91 -35.08
CA ILE A 9 15.45 10.41 -33.79
C ILE A 9 14.41 10.18 -32.70
N PHE A 10 13.14 10.44 -32.98
CA PHE A 10 12.05 10.21 -32.03
C PHE A 10 11.91 8.72 -31.68
N LEU A 11 11.99 7.82 -32.64
CA LEU A 11 11.97 6.37 -32.39
C LEU A 11 13.18 5.91 -31.56
N LEU A 12 14.39 6.40 -31.85
CA LEU A 12 15.59 6.10 -31.08
C LEU A 12 15.47 6.63 -29.65
N PHE A 13 14.90 7.81 -29.46
CA PHE A 13 14.61 8.36 -28.15
C PHE A 13 13.61 7.50 -27.38
N LEU A 14 12.52 7.05 -28.02
CA LEU A 14 11.55 6.14 -27.41
C LEU A 14 12.20 4.80 -27.02
N ILE A 15 13.04 4.21 -27.89
CA ILE A 15 13.78 2.97 -27.60
C ILE A 15 14.74 3.19 -26.42
N TYR A 16 15.42 4.34 -26.38
CA TYR A 16 16.34 4.68 -25.28
C TYR A 16 15.58 4.83 -23.96
N ILE A 17 14.46 5.56 -23.94
CA ILE A 17 13.59 5.68 -22.76
C ILE A 17 13.05 4.32 -22.34
N PHE A 18 12.61 3.47 -23.28
CA PHE A 18 12.15 2.12 -22.99
C PHE A 18 13.25 1.24 -22.38
N LYS A 19 14.47 1.31 -22.89
CA LYS A 19 15.62 0.59 -22.30
C LYS A 19 15.94 1.08 -20.89
N LEU A 20 15.97 2.40 -20.68
CA LEU A 20 16.18 2.98 -19.35
C LEU A 20 15.07 2.58 -18.37
N ALA A 21 13.83 2.60 -18.82
CA ALA A 21 12.69 2.21 -18.01
C ALA A 21 12.75 0.73 -17.57
N ASN A 22 13.31 -0.15 -18.41
CA ASN A 22 13.44 -1.58 -18.12
C ASN A 22 14.80 -1.99 -17.50
N TYR A 23 15.69 -1.02 -17.29
CA TYR A 23 16.96 -1.31 -16.65
C TYR A 23 16.81 -1.37 -15.13
N TYR A 24 17.23 -2.46 -14.54
CA TYR A 24 17.42 -2.63 -13.11
C TYR A 24 18.91 -2.79 -12.80
N PRO A 25 19.47 -1.93 -11.95
CA PRO A 25 20.85 -2.12 -11.50
C PRO A 25 20.98 -3.48 -10.81
N LYS A 26 22.05 -4.20 -11.13
CA LYS A 26 22.37 -5.45 -10.43
C LYS A 26 23.23 -5.15 -9.20
N ASN A 27 23.20 -6.06 -8.23
CA ASN A 27 24.04 -5.99 -7.03
C ASN A 27 23.82 -4.72 -6.19
N ILE A 28 22.55 -4.27 -6.06
CA ILE A 28 22.21 -3.18 -5.14
C ILE A 28 22.41 -3.67 -3.72
N GLU A 29 23.24 -2.97 -2.96
CA GLU A 29 23.36 -3.09 -1.51
C GLU A 29 22.40 -2.07 -0.86
N LEU A 30 21.40 -2.58 -0.16
CA LEU A 30 20.41 -1.75 0.52
C LEU A 30 20.92 -1.35 1.89
N GLN A 31 20.98 -0.04 2.15
CA GLN A 31 21.33 0.51 3.46
C GLN A 31 20.40 1.63 3.81
N ALA A 32 19.69 1.48 4.91
CA ALA A 32 18.84 2.52 5.48
C ALA A 32 18.59 2.26 6.97
N ASP A 33 18.11 3.27 7.68
CA ASP A 33 17.66 3.11 9.04
C ASP A 33 16.41 2.20 9.06
N PRO A 34 16.38 1.12 9.88
CA PRO A 34 15.21 0.25 10.00
C PRO A 34 13.92 0.99 10.38
N SER A 35 14.00 2.12 11.09
CA SER A 35 12.86 2.94 11.45
C SER A 35 12.14 3.57 10.25
N LEU A 36 12.79 3.63 9.09
CA LEU A 36 12.18 4.07 7.84
C LEU A 36 11.11 3.11 7.32
N PHE A 37 11.19 1.83 7.70
CA PHE A 37 10.41 0.77 7.09
C PHE A 37 9.25 0.29 7.94
N GLY A 38 8.10 0.16 7.30
CA GLY A 38 6.93 -0.57 7.76
C GLY A 38 6.45 -1.55 6.69
N THR A 39 5.42 -2.30 6.99
CA THR A 39 4.74 -3.16 6.01
C THR A 39 3.23 -3.06 6.15
N THR A 40 2.49 -3.25 5.06
CA THR A 40 1.06 -3.51 5.12
C THR A 40 0.86 -4.99 5.40
N PHE A 41 -0.06 -5.33 6.29
CA PHE A 41 -0.44 -6.71 6.60
C PHE A 41 -1.94 -6.89 6.45
N SER A 42 -2.36 -7.90 5.69
CA SER A 42 -3.75 -8.25 5.39
C SER A 42 -4.08 -9.67 5.83
N THR A 43 -5.01 -9.81 6.77
CA THR A 43 -5.59 -11.11 7.17
C THR A 43 -6.24 -11.79 5.98
N LYS A 44 -6.99 -11.02 5.18
CA LYS A 44 -7.69 -11.47 3.98
C LYS A 44 -6.74 -12.05 2.95
N PHE A 45 -5.68 -11.33 2.63
CA PHE A 45 -4.70 -11.79 1.65
C PHE A 45 -3.91 -13.01 2.13
N SER A 46 -3.58 -13.08 3.41
CA SER A 46 -2.98 -14.30 4.00
C SER A 46 -3.87 -15.53 3.77
N ARG A 47 -5.20 -15.40 4.00
CA ARG A 47 -6.16 -16.48 3.73
C ARG A 47 -6.27 -16.80 2.24
N GLU A 48 -6.27 -15.79 1.35
CA GLU A 48 -6.26 -15.99 -0.11
C GLU A 48 -5.02 -16.76 -0.60
N LEU A 49 -3.89 -16.59 0.06
CA LEU A 49 -2.67 -17.36 -0.19
C LEU A 49 -2.71 -18.77 0.41
N GLY A 50 -3.78 -19.16 1.12
CA GLY A 50 -3.91 -20.44 1.80
C GLY A 50 -3.02 -20.56 3.05
N LEU A 51 -2.68 -19.43 3.66
CA LEU A 51 -1.84 -19.36 4.86
C LEU A 51 -2.69 -19.15 6.11
N ASP A 52 -2.21 -19.64 7.24
CA ASP A 52 -2.69 -19.21 8.55
C ASP A 52 -2.21 -17.75 8.80
N TRP A 53 -3.16 -16.83 8.83
CA TRP A 53 -2.85 -15.42 8.96
C TRP A 53 -2.21 -15.05 10.31
N GLN A 54 -2.50 -15.81 11.38
CA GLN A 54 -1.87 -15.60 12.69
C GLN A 54 -0.39 -16.01 12.65
N GLU A 55 -0.09 -17.16 12.01
CA GLU A 55 1.29 -17.58 11.75
C GLU A 55 2.06 -16.53 10.95
N VAL A 56 1.47 -16.02 9.87
CA VAL A 56 2.10 -14.98 9.03
C VAL A 56 2.30 -13.67 9.79
N TYR A 57 1.30 -13.26 10.58
CA TYR A 57 1.39 -12.04 11.39
C TYR A 57 2.51 -12.14 12.44
N LEU A 58 2.56 -13.24 13.19
CA LEU A 58 3.62 -13.46 14.18
C LEU A 58 5.00 -13.53 13.52
N ALA A 59 5.12 -14.18 12.36
CA ALA A 59 6.37 -14.18 11.60
C ALA A 59 6.76 -12.75 11.14
N THR A 60 5.79 -11.92 10.76
CA THR A 60 6.03 -10.53 10.36
C THR A 60 6.57 -9.68 11.51
N VAL A 61 6.08 -9.87 12.72
CA VAL A 61 6.55 -9.08 13.88
C VAL A 61 7.79 -9.66 14.56
N ASP A 62 7.94 -10.98 14.62
CA ASP A 62 9.02 -11.66 15.35
C ASP A 62 10.22 -12.01 14.45
N ASP A 63 9.99 -12.61 13.29
CA ASP A 63 11.06 -13.09 12.41
C ASP A 63 11.50 -12.01 11.40
N LEU A 64 10.55 -11.37 10.70
CA LEU A 64 10.84 -10.22 9.84
C LEU A 64 11.33 -9.03 10.67
N GLY A 65 10.75 -8.82 11.85
CA GLY A 65 11.11 -7.76 12.78
C GLY A 65 10.40 -6.43 12.52
N ALA A 66 9.26 -6.44 11.83
CA ALA A 66 8.51 -5.24 11.52
C ALA A 66 7.96 -4.56 12.80
N LYS A 67 8.29 -3.29 13.01
CA LYS A 67 7.84 -2.46 14.13
C LYS A 67 6.78 -1.43 13.75
N GLN A 68 6.45 -1.35 12.47
CA GLN A 68 5.45 -0.44 11.93
C GLN A 68 4.59 -1.21 10.94
N ILE A 69 3.31 -1.32 11.21
CA ILE A 69 2.40 -2.12 10.39
C ILE A 69 1.16 -1.30 10.07
N ARG A 70 0.83 -1.26 8.78
CA ARG A 70 -0.41 -0.70 8.26
C ARG A 70 -1.43 -1.82 8.13
N ILE A 71 -2.57 -1.70 8.79
CA ILE A 71 -3.62 -2.71 8.86
C ILE A 71 -4.87 -2.20 8.13
N PRO A 72 -5.26 -2.81 7.00
CA PRO A 72 -6.56 -2.59 6.39
C PRO A 72 -7.68 -3.19 7.26
N VAL A 73 -8.69 -2.41 7.62
CA VAL A 73 -9.87 -2.87 8.35
C VAL A 73 -10.98 -3.15 7.35
N TYR A 74 -11.19 -4.42 7.02
CA TYR A 74 -12.14 -4.82 6.00
C TYR A 74 -13.57 -4.82 6.54
N TRP A 75 -14.40 -3.92 6.02
CA TRP A 75 -15.78 -3.76 6.47
C TRP A 75 -16.61 -5.03 6.29
N ASP A 76 -16.45 -5.73 5.18
CA ASP A 76 -17.12 -7.01 4.91
C ASP A 76 -16.72 -8.15 5.86
N GLU A 77 -15.61 -8.01 6.57
CA GLU A 77 -15.17 -8.98 7.59
C GLU A 77 -15.66 -8.60 8.99
N ILE A 78 -15.70 -7.30 9.33
CA ILE A 78 -16.07 -6.86 10.68
C ILE A 78 -17.57 -6.68 10.89
N GLU A 79 -18.39 -6.48 9.84
CA GLU A 79 -19.84 -6.25 9.94
C GLU A 79 -20.57 -7.10 8.89
N LYS A 80 -20.50 -8.44 9.03
CA LYS A 80 -21.14 -9.39 8.12
C LYS A 80 -22.66 -9.27 8.12
N GLU A 81 -23.24 -8.94 9.26
CA GLU A 81 -24.66 -8.64 9.48
C GLU A 81 -24.79 -7.19 9.98
N GLU A 82 -25.79 -6.46 9.48
CA GLU A 82 -25.97 -5.05 9.79
C GLU A 82 -26.06 -4.78 11.29
N GLY A 83 -25.14 -3.95 11.81
CA GLY A 83 -25.06 -3.55 13.22
C GLY A 83 -24.39 -4.58 14.13
N ILE A 84 -23.95 -5.73 13.62
CA ILE A 84 -23.24 -6.76 14.40
C ILE A 84 -21.76 -6.74 14.01
N PHE A 85 -20.95 -6.22 14.91
CA PHE A 85 -19.50 -6.07 14.68
C PHE A 85 -18.70 -7.18 15.34
N ASP A 86 -17.81 -7.82 14.56
CA ASP A 86 -16.80 -8.78 15.01
C ASP A 86 -15.40 -8.21 14.79
N PHE A 87 -14.72 -7.88 15.86
CA PHE A 87 -13.37 -7.33 15.84
C PHE A 87 -12.29 -8.33 16.26
N THR A 88 -12.61 -9.61 16.38
CA THR A 88 -11.73 -10.65 16.94
C THR A 88 -10.34 -10.66 16.31
N ASP A 89 -10.26 -10.59 15.00
CA ASP A 89 -8.96 -10.61 14.29
C ASP A 89 -8.13 -9.36 14.59
N TYR A 90 -8.77 -8.18 14.61
CA TYR A 90 -8.07 -6.91 14.87
C TYR A 90 -7.67 -6.75 16.33
N ASP A 91 -8.50 -7.25 17.26
CA ASP A 91 -8.15 -7.31 18.68
C ASP A 91 -6.90 -8.16 18.91
N TYR A 92 -6.82 -9.33 18.25
CA TYR A 92 -5.64 -10.19 18.27
C TYR A 92 -4.39 -9.48 17.73
N ILE A 93 -4.49 -8.88 16.53
CA ILE A 93 -3.38 -8.17 15.89
C ILE A 93 -2.83 -7.07 16.80
N LEU A 94 -3.72 -6.23 17.34
CA LEU A 94 -3.32 -5.11 18.19
C LEU A 94 -2.76 -5.57 19.53
N ALA A 95 -3.31 -6.64 20.12
CA ALA A 95 -2.82 -7.21 21.36
C ALA A 95 -1.43 -7.85 21.21
N GLU A 96 -1.23 -8.68 20.15
CA GLU A 96 0.06 -9.32 19.91
C GLU A 96 1.13 -8.32 19.48
N GLY A 97 0.76 -7.33 18.66
CA GLY A 97 1.68 -6.26 18.28
C GLY A 97 2.05 -5.35 19.45
N GLY A 98 1.09 -5.05 20.34
CA GLY A 98 1.34 -4.26 21.54
C GLY A 98 2.36 -4.89 22.48
N LYS A 99 2.37 -6.22 22.61
CA LYS A 99 3.40 -6.97 23.36
C LYS A 99 4.81 -6.83 22.78
N ARG A 100 4.93 -6.36 21.54
CA ARG A 100 6.15 -6.27 20.73
C ARG A 100 6.52 -4.84 20.35
N ASP A 101 5.86 -3.85 20.94
CA ASP A 101 6.04 -2.41 20.66
C ASP A 101 5.82 -2.04 19.19
N VAL A 102 4.92 -2.75 18.50
CA VAL A 102 4.53 -2.42 17.13
C VAL A 102 3.66 -1.17 17.12
N LYS A 103 3.92 -0.26 16.18
CA LYS A 103 3.07 0.90 15.89
C LYS A 103 2.22 0.64 14.66
N PHE A 104 0.96 1.08 14.73
CA PHE A 104 -0.04 0.78 13.72
C PHE A 104 -0.56 2.01 12.99
N ILE A 105 -0.77 1.84 11.68
CA ILE A 105 -1.70 2.63 10.90
C ILE A 105 -2.95 1.78 10.72
N MET A 106 -4.10 2.26 11.21
CA MET A 106 -5.39 1.61 10.94
C MET A 106 -6.02 2.25 9.72
N SER A 107 -6.15 1.50 8.62
CA SER A 107 -6.78 1.96 7.39
C SER A 107 -8.25 1.59 7.39
N ILE A 108 -9.13 2.60 7.42
CA ILE A 108 -10.57 2.49 7.60
C ILE A 108 -11.33 3.20 6.48
N GLY A 109 -12.52 2.73 6.18
CA GLY A 109 -13.35 3.21 5.11
C GLY A 109 -13.93 2.05 4.29
N ARG A 110 -14.57 2.37 3.18
CA ARG A 110 -15.10 1.35 2.27
C ARG A 110 -14.09 0.94 1.19
N ARG A 111 -13.23 1.88 0.75
CA ARG A 111 -12.16 1.62 -0.20
C ARG A 111 -10.86 1.42 0.57
N ILE A 112 -10.43 0.18 0.67
CA ILE A 112 -9.31 -0.27 1.49
C ILE A 112 -8.37 -1.10 0.62
N PRO A 113 -7.06 -1.10 0.90
CA PRO A 113 -6.09 -1.86 0.11
C PRO A 113 -6.44 -3.34 -0.09
N ARG A 114 -6.11 -3.88 -1.23
CA ARG A 114 -6.38 -5.20 -1.80
C ARG A 114 -7.61 -5.21 -2.70
N TRP A 115 -7.51 -6.01 -3.77
CA TRP A 115 -8.63 -6.25 -4.67
C TRP A 115 -9.82 -6.86 -3.90
N PRO A 116 -11.06 -6.44 -4.16
CA PRO A 116 -11.53 -5.52 -5.21
C PRO A 116 -11.46 -4.01 -4.85
N GLU A 117 -10.74 -3.61 -3.83
CA GLU A 117 -10.58 -2.27 -3.26
C GLU A 117 -11.80 -1.81 -2.44
N CYS A 118 -13.03 -2.02 -2.88
CA CYS A 118 -14.22 -1.75 -2.07
C CYS A 118 -14.69 -3.03 -1.38
N HIS A 119 -14.56 -3.03 -0.06
CA HIS A 119 -14.85 -4.15 0.82
C HIS A 119 -16.10 -3.87 1.65
N ALA A 120 -17.24 -3.83 0.97
CA ALA A 120 -18.53 -3.63 1.63
C ALA A 120 -19.24 -4.96 1.90
N PRO A 121 -19.92 -5.11 3.04
CA PRO A 121 -20.69 -6.32 3.34
C PRO A 121 -21.85 -6.54 2.36
N ALA A 122 -22.31 -7.77 2.25
CA ALA A 122 -23.31 -8.18 1.24
C ALA A 122 -24.69 -7.50 1.42
N TRP A 123 -24.99 -7.05 2.63
CA TRP A 123 -26.26 -6.37 2.94
C TRP A 123 -26.30 -4.91 2.45
N ILE A 124 -25.15 -4.29 2.12
CA ILE A 124 -25.08 -2.90 1.64
C ILE A 124 -25.02 -2.83 0.11
N ASN A 125 -25.82 -1.95 -0.47
CA ASN A 125 -25.75 -1.62 -1.88
C ASN A 125 -24.90 -0.36 -2.07
N LEU A 126 -23.63 -0.52 -2.44
CA LEU A 126 -22.72 0.61 -2.69
C LEU A 126 -23.19 1.57 -3.80
N LYS A 127 -24.11 1.14 -4.67
CA LYS A 127 -24.71 1.99 -5.69
C LYS A 127 -25.81 2.89 -5.14
N SER A 128 -26.36 2.57 -3.96
CA SER A 128 -27.30 3.42 -3.22
C SER A 128 -26.50 4.48 -2.47
N ASP A 129 -26.34 5.66 -3.06
CA ASP A 129 -25.39 6.67 -2.60
C ASP A 129 -25.60 7.09 -1.13
N ILE A 130 -26.81 7.46 -0.74
CA ILE A 130 -27.10 7.96 0.61
C ILE A 130 -26.98 6.85 1.66
N GLY A 131 -27.60 5.69 1.44
CA GLY A 131 -27.57 4.59 2.40
C GLY A 131 -26.16 4.05 2.63
N ALA A 132 -25.38 3.89 1.55
CA ALA A 132 -24.00 3.44 1.64
C ALA A 132 -23.11 4.44 2.39
N ARG A 133 -23.27 5.74 2.16
CA ARG A 133 -22.52 6.79 2.87
C ARG A 133 -22.83 6.78 4.36
N VAL A 134 -24.10 6.74 4.74
CA VAL A 134 -24.50 6.70 6.16
C VAL A 134 -23.93 5.47 6.86
N ALA A 135 -24.03 4.30 6.23
CA ALA A 135 -23.48 3.05 6.80
C ALA A 135 -21.94 3.09 6.92
N THR A 136 -21.23 3.64 5.91
CA THR A 136 -19.76 3.84 5.98
C THR A 136 -19.37 4.72 7.17
N LEU A 137 -20.07 5.86 7.35
CA LEU A 137 -19.79 6.79 8.46
C LEU A 137 -20.07 6.14 9.82
N LYS A 138 -21.10 5.29 9.91
CA LYS A 138 -21.39 4.50 11.13
C LYS A 138 -20.27 3.51 11.42
N MET A 139 -19.85 2.72 10.41
CA MET A 139 -18.75 1.76 10.54
C MET A 139 -17.45 2.44 10.99
N ILE A 140 -17.05 3.56 10.35
CA ILE A 140 -15.86 4.33 10.74
C ILE A 140 -15.95 4.73 12.21
N LYS A 141 -17.12 5.23 12.65
CA LYS A 141 -17.34 5.63 14.04
C LYS A 141 -17.18 4.47 15.01
N GLU A 142 -17.71 3.28 14.68
CA GLU A 142 -17.58 2.08 15.52
C GLU A 142 -16.12 1.63 15.66
N VAL A 143 -15.37 1.58 14.53
CA VAL A 143 -13.94 1.21 14.55
C VAL A 143 -13.13 2.21 15.38
N VAL A 144 -13.31 3.51 15.17
CA VAL A 144 -12.54 4.54 15.89
C VAL A 144 -12.89 4.51 17.38
N ASN A 145 -14.16 4.43 17.76
CA ASN A 145 -14.56 4.36 19.15
C ASN A 145 -13.98 3.14 19.89
N ARG A 146 -13.87 1.99 19.20
CA ARG A 146 -13.29 0.80 19.76
C ARG A 146 -11.80 0.95 20.06
N TYR A 147 -11.07 1.61 19.17
CA TYR A 147 -9.61 1.56 19.19
C TYR A 147 -8.89 2.88 19.53
N LYS A 148 -9.61 4.00 19.67
CA LYS A 148 -9.01 5.32 19.96
C LYS A 148 -8.13 5.37 21.20
N ASP A 149 -8.42 4.53 22.20
CA ASP A 149 -7.65 4.48 23.44
C ASP A 149 -6.41 3.54 23.37
N ASN A 150 -6.19 2.88 22.22
CA ASN A 150 -5.03 2.01 22.05
C ASN A 150 -3.77 2.84 21.78
N PRO A 151 -2.73 2.79 22.66
CA PRO A 151 -1.53 3.63 22.53
C PRO A 151 -0.59 3.21 21.40
N ASN A 152 -0.81 2.04 20.80
CA ASN A 152 0.00 1.53 19.71
C ASN A 152 -0.50 1.98 18.33
N ILE A 153 -1.70 2.54 18.22
CA ILE A 153 -2.15 3.19 16.99
C ILE A 153 -1.47 4.55 16.90
N GLU A 154 -0.69 4.74 15.86
CA GLU A 154 0.04 6.00 15.60
C GLU A 154 -0.79 6.93 14.70
N TYR A 155 -1.42 6.35 13.67
CA TYR A 155 -2.21 7.10 12.69
C TYR A 155 -3.50 6.36 12.30
N TRP A 156 -4.50 7.14 11.91
CA TRP A 156 -5.63 6.67 11.14
C TRP A 156 -5.37 6.93 9.66
N GLN A 157 -5.66 5.98 8.81
CA GLN A 157 -5.79 6.25 7.39
C GLN A 157 -7.26 6.17 7.00
N VAL A 158 -7.77 7.20 6.33
CA VAL A 158 -9.17 7.23 5.86
C VAL A 158 -9.15 7.01 4.36
N GLU A 159 -9.80 5.94 3.93
CA GLU A 159 -9.87 5.46 2.55
C GLU A 159 -8.49 5.11 1.95
N ASN A 160 -8.49 4.40 0.83
CA ASN A 160 -7.29 4.13 0.05
C ASN A 160 -7.46 4.65 -1.37
N GLU A 161 -6.60 5.59 -1.81
CA GLU A 161 -6.64 6.13 -3.17
C GLU A 161 -8.06 6.54 -3.60
N ALA A 162 -8.79 7.27 -2.74
CA ALA A 162 -10.23 7.54 -2.84
C ALA A 162 -10.69 8.04 -4.22
N PHE A 163 -9.84 8.79 -4.93
CA PHE A 163 -10.17 9.37 -6.24
C PHE A 163 -9.60 8.59 -7.42
N LEU A 164 -9.01 7.41 -7.20
CA LEU A 164 -8.50 6.56 -8.28
C LEU A 164 -9.66 5.77 -8.93
N GLY A 165 -10.23 6.31 -10.00
CA GLY A 165 -11.36 5.68 -10.72
C GLY A 165 -10.96 4.60 -11.72
N THR A 166 -9.66 4.38 -11.97
CA THR A 166 -9.16 3.46 -13.01
C THR A 166 -8.80 2.08 -12.50
N PHE A 167 -8.84 1.88 -11.17
CA PHE A 167 -8.50 0.61 -10.53
C PHE A 167 -9.52 0.28 -9.43
N GLY A 168 -9.81 -1.02 -9.25
CA GLY A 168 -10.79 -1.50 -8.28
C GLY A 168 -12.23 -1.49 -8.80
N VAL A 169 -13.12 -2.10 -8.01
CA VAL A 169 -14.57 -2.19 -8.28
C VAL A 169 -15.29 -1.33 -7.22
N CYS A 170 -15.18 -0.02 -7.37
CA CYS A 170 -15.71 0.96 -6.43
C CYS A 170 -16.62 1.97 -7.10
N PRO A 171 -17.64 2.50 -6.38
CA PRO A 171 -18.32 3.71 -6.79
C PRO A 171 -17.33 4.89 -6.80
N SER A 172 -17.65 5.92 -7.58
CA SER A 172 -16.87 7.16 -7.55
C SER A 172 -16.95 7.83 -6.18
N PHE A 173 -15.83 8.42 -5.76
CA PHE A 173 -15.75 9.26 -4.57
C PHE A 173 -15.76 10.75 -4.94
N ASP A 174 -16.36 11.55 -4.09
CA ASP A 174 -16.20 13.00 -4.11
C ASP A 174 -15.43 13.50 -2.87
N SER A 175 -14.85 14.69 -2.97
CA SER A 175 -14.08 15.27 -1.86
C SER A 175 -14.93 15.56 -0.63
N GLY A 176 -16.17 15.94 -0.82
CA GLY A 176 -17.08 16.25 0.29
C GLY A 176 -17.41 15.03 1.15
N PHE A 177 -17.47 13.83 0.54
CA PHE A 177 -17.67 12.62 1.32
C PHE A 177 -16.41 12.22 2.09
N LEU A 178 -15.23 12.27 1.46
CA LEU A 178 -13.96 12.02 2.16
C LEU A 178 -13.73 13.02 3.32
N GLU A 179 -14.11 14.29 3.13
CA GLU A 179 -14.04 15.30 4.20
C GLU A 179 -14.97 14.98 5.37
N GLN A 180 -16.16 14.41 5.12
CA GLN A 180 -17.07 13.94 6.17
C GLN A 180 -16.47 12.76 6.95
N GLU A 181 -15.91 11.77 6.26
CA GLU A 181 -15.25 10.62 6.88
C GLU A 181 -14.09 11.07 7.77
N VAL A 182 -13.19 11.91 7.26
CA VAL A 182 -12.07 12.51 8.01
C VAL A 182 -12.59 13.35 9.18
N GLY A 183 -13.66 14.12 8.98
CA GLY A 183 -14.31 14.92 10.02
C GLY A 183 -14.82 14.08 11.20
N ILE A 184 -15.39 12.92 10.93
CA ILE A 184 -15.82 11.98 11.97
C ILE A 184 -14.62 11.48 12.77
N VAL A 185 -13.57 11.01 12.10
CA VAL A 185 -12.36 10.53 12.78
C VAL A 185 -11.78 11.62 13.67
N ARG A 186 -11.61 12.84 13.16
CA ARG A 186 -11.11 13.99 13.94
C ARG A 186 -11.97 14.37 15.14
N SER A 187 -13.28 14.15 15.05
CA SER A 187 -14.17 14.43 16.19
C SER A 187 -14.06 13.44 17.34
N LEU A 188 -13.47 12.25 17.07
CA LEU A 188 -13.38 11.13 18.02
C LEU A 188 -11.96 10.91 18.53
N ASP A 189 -10.94 11.27 17.75
CA ASP A 189 -9.53 11.04 18.05
C ASP A 189 -8.66 12.16 17.47
N SER A 190 -7.68 12.62 18.25
CA SER A 190 -6.77 13.72 17.89
C SER A 190 -5.54 13.28 17.10
N ARG A 191 -5.37 12.00 16.82
CA ARG A 191 -4.25 11.49 16.01
C ARG A 191 -4.30 12.03 14.59
N LYS A 192 -3.12 12.18 13.98
CA LYS A 192 -3.03 12.60 12.58
C LYS A 192 -3.68 11.59 11.66
N ILE A 193 -4.29 12.10 10.59
CA ILE A 193 -5.00 11.31 9.57
C ILE A 193 -4.18 11.30 8.29
N ILE A 194 -3.96 10.08 7.78
CA ILE A 194 -3.34 9.83 6.49
C ILE A 194 -4.44 9.75 5.43
N VAL A 195 -4.23 10.41 4.31
CA VAL A 195 -5.00 10.21 3.08
C VAL A 195 -4.05 9.81 1.97
N THR A 196 -4.43 8.83 1.15
CA THR A 196 -3.55 8.27 0.14
C THR A 196 -4.03 8.56 -1.28
N ALA A 197 -3.07 8.63 -2.21
CA ALA A 197 -3.34 8.70 -3.64
C ALA A 197 -2.32 7.90 -4.45
N SER A 198 -2.73 7.51 -5.67
CA SER A 198 -1.83 6.85 -6.63
C SER A 198 -0.61 7.72 -6.92
N GLY A 199 0.55 7.15 -6.79
CA GLY A 199 1.81 7.81 -7.09
C GLY A 199 1.90 8.25 -8.54
N GLU A 200 1.56 7.35 -9.44
CA GLU A 200 1.69 7.53 -10.89
C GLU A 200 0.47 8.23 -11.50
N LEU A 201 -0.75 7.86 -11.08
CA LEU A 201 -1.99 8.26 -11.73
C LEU A 201 -2.78 9.36 -11.00
N GLY A 202 -2.55 9.57 -9.71
CA GLY A 202 -3.24 10.59 -8.90
C GLY A 202 -2.72 12.00 -9.16
N THR A 203 -3.53 13.02 -8.92
CA THR A 203 -3.11 14.44 -8.97
C THR A 203 -2.57 14.96 -7.65
N TRP A 204 -2.91 14.33 -6.54
CA TRP A 204 -2.52 14.60 -5.14
C TRP A 204 -3.14 15.86 -4.51
N SER A 205 -3.55 16.84 -5.33
CA SER A 205 -3.93 18.16 -4.85
C SER A 205 -5.20 18.20 -3.99
N ARG A 206 -6.10 17.21 -4.16
CA ARG A 206 -7.33 17.08 -3.35
C ARG A 206 -7.03 16.41 -2.03
N GLU A 207 -6.38 15.25 -2.10
CA GLU A 207 -6.04 14.42 -0.94
C GLU A 207 -5.13 15.17 0.03
N ALA A 208 -4.13 15.91 -0.49
CA ALA A 208 -3.19 16.68 0.30
C ALA A 208 -3.82 17.82 1.13
N LYS A 209 -5.05 18.24 0.79
CA LYS A 209 -5.78 19.28 1.55
C LYS A 209 -6.66 18.71 2.65
N ILE A 210 -6.96 17.41 2.60
CA ILE A 210 -7.93 16.75 3.49
C ILE A 210 -7.20 16.08 4.66
N GLY A 211 -6.11 15.35 4.38
CA GLY A 211 -5.30 14.67 5.39
C GLY A 211 -4.26 15.56 6.06
N ASP A 212 -3.75 15.12 7.20
CA ASP A 212 -2.61 15.73 7.89
C ASP A 212 -1.27 15.20 7.35
N ILE A 213 -1.29 13.96 6.87
CA ILE A 213 -0.19 13.24 6.24
C ILE A 213 -0.65 12.72 4.89
N PHE A 214 0.20 12.84 3.89
CA PHE A 214 -0.06 12.35 2.55
C PHE A 214 0.73 11.06 2.29
N GLY A 215 0.03 9.99 1.92
CA GLY A 215 0.60 8.73 1.51
C GLY A 215 0.53 8.53 0.00
N SER A 216 1.66 8.29 -0.63
CA SER A 216 1.71 7.88 -2.05
C SER A 216 1.84 6.38 -2.17
N THR A 217 1.11 5.76 -3.09
CA THR A 217 1.50 4.43 -3.57
C THR A 217 2.66 4.57 -4.55
N LEU A 218 3.42 3.50 -4.74
CA LEU A 218 4.60 3.46 -5.60
C LEU A 218 4.68 2.12 -6.32
N TYR A 219 4.03 2.05 -7.47
CA TYR A 219 3.98 0.86 -8.31
C TYR A 219 4.87 1.07 -9.54
N ARG A 220 6.03 0.40 -9.55
CA ARG A 220 7.02 0.58 -10.62
C ARG A 220 6.71 -0.22 -11.87
N THR A 221 6.06 -1.38 -11.74
CA THR A 221 5.73 -2.26 -12.85
C THR A 221 4.29 -2.74 -12.71
N VAL A 222 3.46 -2.41 -13.69
CA VAL A 222 2.05 -2.77 -13.73
C VAL A 222 1.73 -3.53 -15.02
N TYR A 223 0.60 -4.20 -15.06
CA TYR A 223 0.09 -4.84 -16.26
C TYR A 223 -1.10 -4.07 -16.84
N ASN A 224 -1.07 -3.89 -18.15
CA ASN A 224 -2.18 -3.33 -18.90
C ASN A 224 -2.58 -4.33 -20.00
N SER A 225 -3.87 -4.57 -20.21
CA SER A 225 -4.37 -5.56 -21.18
C SER A 225 -3.99 -5.27 -22.62
N TRP A 226 -3.70 -4.01 -22.96
CA TRP A 226 -3.34 -3.58 -24.32
C TRP A 226 -1.84 -3.67 -24.59
N PHE A 227 -1.01 -3.32 -23.59
CA PHE A 227 0.43 -3.17 -23.74
C PHE A 227 1.25 -4.22 -22.96
N GLY A 228 0.60 -5.05 -22.16
CA GLY A 228 1.29 -6.01 -21.29
C GLY A 228 1.91 -5.34 -20.06
N PHE A 229 3.05 -5.85 -19.62
CA PHE A 229 3.78 -5.27 -18.50
C PHE A 229 4.47 -3.96 -18.89
N LEU A 230 4.18 -2.92 -18.13
CA LEU A 230 4.73 -1.57 -18.29
C LEU A 230 5.48 -1.18 -17.03
N LYS A 231 6.69 -0.65 -17.19
CA LYS A 231 7.42 0.01 -16.11
C LYS A 231 7.29 1.52 -16.29
N TYR A 232 6.85 2.19 -15.23
CA TYR A 232 6.79 3.64 -15.24
C TYR A 232 8.20 4.26 -15.28
N PRO A 233 8.50 5.12 -16.27
CA PRO A 233 9.83 5.71 -16.47
C PRO A 233 10.10 6.92 -15.58
N PHE A 234 9.24 7.18 -14.58
CA PHE A 234 9.35 8.40 -13.77
C PHE A 234 10.59 8.37 -12.86
N PRO A 235 11.43 9.41 -12.87
CA PRO A 235 12.50 9.59 -11.91
C PRO A 235 11.94 9.99 -10.54
N THR A 236 12.74 9.85 -9.48
CA THR A 236 12.33 10.27 -8.11
C THR A 236 11.95 11.75 -8.03
N SER A 237 12.60 12.60 -8.82
CA SER A 237 12.28 14.03 -8.92
C SER A 237 10.84 14.31 -9.38
N TYR A 238 10.20 13.41 -10.12
CA TYR A 238 8.79 13.52 -10.48
C TYR A 238 7.88 13.56 -9.26
N TYR A 239 8.11 12.67 -8.30
CA TYR A 239 7.29 12.58 -7.07
C TYR A 239 7.57 13.75 -6.14
N THR A 240 8.83 14.16 -5.97
CA THR A 240 9.19 15.31 -5.14
C THR A 240 8.65 16.63 -5.71
N TRP A 241 8.67 16.78 -7.04
CA TRP A 241 8.06 17.92 -7.72
C TRP A 241 6.53 17.93 -7.53
N LYS A 242 5.89 16.77 -7.67
CA LYS A 242 4.45 16.58 -7.51
C LYS A 242 4.01 16.89 -6.07
N ALA A 243 4.76 16.42 -5.06
CA ALA A 243 4.54 16.74 -3.66
C ALA A 243 4.62 18.27 -3.42
N LYS A 244 5.64 18.92 -3.96
CA LYS A 244 5.80 20.38 -3.88
C LYS A 244 4.61 21.11 -4.50
N LEU A 245 4.15 20.71 -5.68
CA LEU A 245 2.97 21.32 -6.34
C LEU A 245 1.68 21.13 -5.53
N ALA A 246 1.54 19.99 -4.87
CA ALA A 246 0.39 19.72 -4.00
C ALA A 246 0.49 20.39 -2.63
N GLY A 247 1.60 21.09 -2.33
CA GLY A 247 1.83 21.75 -1.04
C GLY A 247 2.17 20.80 0.10
N ILE A 248 2.59 19.56 -0.22
CA ILE A 248 2.95 18.53 0.77
C ILE A 248 4.36 18.83 1.28
N LYS A 249 4.48 18.97 2.59
CA LYS A 249 5.78 19.12 3.26
C LYS A 249 6.51 17.77 3.36
N PRO A 250 7.86 17.75 3.29
CA PRO A 250 8.63 16.51 3.37
C PRO A 250 8.30 15.65 4.60
N GLU A 251 8.13 16.26 5.76
CA GLU A 251 7.79 15.62 7.03
C GLU A 251 6.35 15.06 7.09
N ASN A 252 5.52 15.37 6.11
CA ASN A 252 4.16 14.85 5.98
C ASN A 252 3.99 13.98 4.73
N PHE A 253 5.09 13.52 4.13
CA PHE A 253 5.09 12.66 2.94
C PHE A 253 5.59 11.26 3.28
N MET A 254 4.79 10.24 2.97
CA MET A 254 5.20 8.84 3.10
C MET A 254 4.89 8.04 1.83
N VAL A 255 5.59 6.92 1.66
CA VAL A 255 5.22 5.87 0.71
C VAL A 255 4.34 4.88 1.46
N ALA A 256 3.03 4.98 1.26
CA ALA A 256 2.04 4.14 1.94
C ALA A 256 1.98 2.71 1.37
N GLU A 257 2.36 2.55 0.09
CA GLU A 257 2.47 1.24 -0.57
C GLU A 257 3.65 1.24 -1.53
N LEU A 258 4.71 0.52 -1.18
CA LEU A 258 5.78 0.22 -2.12
C LEU A 258 5.55 -1.15 -2.73
N GLN A 259 5.44 -1.23 -4.04
CA GLN A 259 5.34 -2.50 -4.76
C GLN A 259 6.55 -3.39 -4.48
N THR A 260 6.32 -4.48 -3.75
CA THR A 260 7.31 -5.50 -3.41
C THR A 260 6.77 -6.93 -3.56
N GLU A 261 5.64 -7.07 -4.25
CA GLU A 261 5.09 -8.32 -4.75
C GLU A 261 4.81 -8.24 -6.25
N PRO A 262 4.71 -9.37 -6.97
CA PRO A 262 4.46 -9.34 -8.41
C PRO A 262 3.05 -8.82 -8.71
N TRP A 263 2.92 -8.20 -9.89
CA TRP A 263 1.62 -7.86 -10.43
C TRP A 263 0.98 -9.09 -11.07
N VAL A 264 -0.23 -9.44 -10.63
CA VAL A 264 -1.00 -10.57 -11.18
C VAL A 264 -1.76 -10.10 -12.41
N ALA A 265 -1.31 -10.54 -13.60
CA ALA A 265 -1.98 -10.19 -14.86
C ALA A 265 -3.22 -11.05 -15.13
N GLN A 266 -3.18 -12.32 -14.69
CA GLN A 266 -4.26 -13.32 -14.85
C GLN A 266 -4.16 -14.37 -13.75
N GLY A 267 -5.31 -14.91 -13.32
CA GLY A 267 -5.37 -15.90 -12.25
C GLY A 267 -5.21 -15.29 -10.86
N ASN A 268 -4.55 -16.00 -9.98
CA ASN A 268 -4.25 -15.53 -8.62
C ASN A 268 -2.76 -15.64 -8.29
N MET A 269 -2.37 -15.05 -7.18
CA MET A 269 -0.97 -14.94 -6.75
C MET A 269 -0.30 -16.32 -6.55
N THR A 270 -1.04 -17.32 -6.07
CA THR A 270 -0.51 -18.66 -5.77
C THR A 270 -0.21 -19.48 -7.02
N GLN A 271 -0.78 -19.09 -8.16
CA GLN A 271 -0.64 -19.79 -9.46
C GLN A 271 0.46 -19.20 -10.35
N LEU A 272 1.11 -18.13 -9.90
CA LEU A 272 2.16 -17.49 -10.69
C LEU A 272 3.38 -18.40 -10.85
N THR A 273 3.76 -18.64 -12.10
CA THR A 273 5.03 -19.29 -12.43
C THR A 273 6.22 -18.36 -12.14
N GLU A 274 7.39 -18.93 -11.92
CA GLU A 274 8.63 -18.16 -11.72
C GLU A 274 8.87 -17.16 -12.86
N LYS A 275 8.58 -17.54 -14.10
CA LYS A 275 8.68 -16.66 -15.27
C LYS A 275 7.73 -15.46 -15.18
N GLN A 276 6.52 -15.64 -14.67
CA GLN A 276 5.55 -14.57 -14.47
C GLN A 276 5.97 -13.66 -13.31
N ILE A 277 6.43 -14.23 -12.21
CA ILE A 277 7.00 -13.47 -11.08
C ILE A 277 8.12 -12.56 -11.56
N LYS A 278 9.11 -13.10 -12.28
CA LYS A 278 10.26 -12.35 -12.79
C LYS A 278 9.90 -11.19 -13.76
N ARG A 279 8.68 -11.17 -14.32
CA ARG A 279 8.25 -10.05 -15.20
C ARG A 279 8.01 -8.75 -14.44
N SER A 280 7.53 -8.82 -13.21
CA SER A 280 7.16 -7.64 -12.41
C SER A 280 7.81 -7.57 -11.04
N MET A 281 8.43 -8.67 -10.57
CA MET A 281 9.10 -8.72 -9.28
C MET A 281 10.21 -9.78 -9.25
N SER A 282 11.27 -9.59 -10.04
CA SER A 282 12.53 -10.31 -9.82
C SER A 282 13.22 -9.77 -8.56
N ILE A 283 14.21 -10.49 -8.03
CA ILE A 283 15.03 -10.03 -6.89
C ILE A 283 15.70 -8.68 -7.20
N ASP A 284 16.21 -8.48 -8.42
CA ASP A 284 16.79 -7.20 -8.82
C ASP A 284 15.74 -6.07 -8.84
N GLN A 285 14.52 -6.36 -9.30
CA GLN A 285 13.40 -5.40 -9.26
C GLN A 285 12.99 -5.07 -7.82
N PHE A 286 12.90 -6.08 -6.96
CA PHE A 286 12.61 -5.92 -5.55
C PHE A 286 13.60 -4.95 -4.89
N LYS A 287 14.89 -5.21 -5.02
CA LYS A 287 15.94 -4.34 -4.51
C LYS A 287 15.91 -2.94 -5.13
N ALA A 288 15.70 -2.86 -6.45
CA ALA A 288 15.66 -1.58 -7.15
C ALA A 288 14.44 -0.73 -6.74
N ASN A 289 13.27 -1.35 -6.49
CA ASN A 289 12.09 -0.64 -6.00
C ASN A 289 12.33 -0.08 -4.59
N ILE A 290 12.97 -0.85 -3.71
CA ILE A 290 13.33 -0.41 -2.36
C ILE A 290 14.31 0.77 -2.41
N GLN A 291 15.40 0.63 -3.19
CA GLN A 291 16.38 1.71 -3.35
C GLN A 291 15.76 2.97 -3.95
N TYR A 292 14.83 2.80 -4.89
CA TYR A 292 14.11 3.92 -5.48
C TYR A 292 13.26 4.66 -4.43
N ALA A 293 12.56 3.93 -3.57
CA ALA A 293 11.78 4.52 -2.49
C ALA A 293 12.65 5.21 -1.43
N ILE A 294 13.79 4.62 -1.07
CA ILE A 294 14.80 5.27 -0.18
C ILE A 294 15.27 6.60 -0.78
N ASN A 295 15.54 6.65 -2.08
CA ASN A 295 16.02 7.85 -2.76
C ASN A 295 14.96 8.98 -2.83
N LEU A 296 13.68 8.70 -2.60
CA LEU A 296 12.63 9.71 -2.45
C LEU A 296 12.72 10.45 -1.12
N LYS A 297 13.41 9.89 -0.12
CA LYS A 297 13.55 10.42 1.24
C LYS A 297 12.20 10.72 1.90
N PRO A 298 11.23 9.79 1.88
CA PRO A 298 9.97 9.98 2.59
C PRO A 298 10.18 9.81 4.10
N GLU A 299 9.18 10.23 4.90
CA GLU A 299 9.16 9.98 6.35
C GLU A 299 9.12 8.47 6.67
N ARG A 300 8.35 7.69 5.92
CA ARG A 300 8.17 6.24 6.07
C ARG A 300 7.93 5.56 4.72
N ILE A 301 8.27 4.28 4.65
CA ILE A 301 8.02 3.41 3.51
C ILE A 301 7.31 2.16 4.01
N TYR A 302 6.06 1.96 3.59
CA TYR A 302 5.31 0.75 3.88
C TYR A 302 5.39 -0.20 2.69
N PHE A 303 6.00 -1.35 2.91
CA PHE A 303 6.09 -2.40 1.91
C PHE A 303 4.73 -3.03 1.65
N TRP A 304 4.51 -3.41 0.40
CA TRP A 304 3.32 -4.10 -0.07
C TRP A 304 3.69 -5.50 -0.56
N GLY A 305 3.37 -6.56 0.25
CA GLY A 305 3.64 -7.94 -0.14
C GLY A 305 4.30 -8.82 0.90
N SER A 306 4.31 -8.46 2.20
CA SER A 306 4.94 -9.28 3.25
C SER A 306 4.34 -10.69 3.34
N GLU A 307 3.04 -10.85 3.13
CA GLU A 307 2.35 -12.13 3.11
C GLU A 307 2.82 -12.99 1.95
N TRP A 308 3.05 -12.37 0.77
CA TRP A 308 3.58 -13.08 -0.40
C TRP A 308 5.06 -13.48 -0.18
N TRP A 309 5.89 -12.66 0.49
CA TRP A 309 7.26 -13.07 0.83
C TRP A 309 7.27 -14.26 1.76
N TYR A 310 6.34 -14.29 2.74
CA TYR A 310 6.17 -15.43 3.63
C TYR A 310 5.71 -16.68 2.87
N PHE A 311 4.76 -16.55 1.96
CA PHE A 311 4.34 -17.61 1.06
C PHE A 311 5.52 -18.16 0.27
N GLN A 312 6.33 -17.29 -0.34
CA GLN A 312 7.53 -17.69 -1.08
C GLN A 312 8.53 -18.43 -0.17
N LYS A 313 8.78 -17.94 1.04
CA LYS A 313 9.65 -18.58 2.03
C LYS A 313 9.14 -19.98 2.38
N LYS A 314 7.84 -20.15 2.61
CA LYS A 314 7.21 -21.41 3.01
C LYS A 314 7.27 -22.45 1.88
N PHE A 315 7.21 -22.00 0.62
CA PHE A 315 7.15 -22.88 -0.56
C PHE A 315 8.45 -22.90 -1.40
N GLY A 316 9.60 -22.53 -0.82
CA GLY A 316 10.92 -22.85 -1.35
C GLY A 316 11.75 -21.67 -1.89
N ASN A 317 11.25 -20.43 -1.84
CA ASN A 317 12.03 -19.24 -2.21
C ASN A 317 12.11 -18.23 -1.05
N PRO A 318 13.05 -18.37 -0.10
CA PRO A 318 13.14 -17.50 1.07
C PRO A 318 13.79 -16.14 0.79
N GLU A 319 14.25 -15.85 -0.43
CA GLU A 319 15.16 -14.74 -0.66
C GLU A 319 14.51 -13.37 -0.46
N TYR A 320 13.24 -13.17 -0.86
CA TYR A 320 12.51 -11.93 -0.60
C TYR A 320 12.40 -11.64 0.90
N TRP A 321 12.03 -12.66 1.67
CA TRP A 321 11.92 -12.55 3.13
C TRP A 321 13.28 -12.25 3.78
N ARG A 322 14.34 -12.93 3.34
CA ARG A 322 15.68 -12.73 3.87
C ARG A 322 16.15 -11.29 3.65
N ILE A 323 16.04 -10.79 2.40
CA ILE A 323 16.45 -9.42 2.07
C ILE A 323 15.61 -8.39 2.87
N ALA A 324 14.31 -8.59 2.96
CA ALA A 324 13.45 -7.71 3.75
C ALA A 324 13.82 -7.74 5.24
N SER A 325 14.05 -8.92 5.82
CA SER A 325 14.43 -9.09 7.24
C SER A 325 15.74 -8.35 7.59
N GLU A 326 16.69 -8.24 6.66
CA GLU A 326 17.93 -7.47 6.84
C GLU A 326 17.66 -5.95 6.95
N LEU A 327 16.56 -5.46 6.35
CA LEU A 327 16.19 -4.05 6.41
C LEU A 327 15.43 -3.69 7.69
N PHE A 328 14.65 -4.61 8.23
CA PHE A 328 13.87 -4.38 9.46
C PHE A 328 14.68 -4.54 10.74
N LYS A 329 15.84 -5.19 10.68
CA LYS A 329 16.69 -5.42 11.84
C LYS A 329 17.81 -4.38 11.89
N PRO A 330 18.17 -3.88 13.08
CA PRO A 330 19.31 -3.02 13.23
C PRO A 330 20.58 -3.72 12.65
N SER A 331 21.34 -3.01 11.81
CA SER A 331 22.63 -3.51 11.38
C SER A 331 23.51 -3.73 12.62
N VAL A 332 23.92 -4.96 12.85
CA VAL A 332 24.94 -5.25 13.85
C VAL A 332 26.20 -4.57 13.33
N LYS A 333 26.56 -3.43 13.91
CA LYS A 333 27.88 -2.83 13.67
C LYS A 333 28.89 -3.76 14.30
N ASN A 334 29.57 -4.57 13.47
CA ASN A 334 30.80 -5.25 13.86
C ASN A 334 31.88 -4.23 14.14
#